data_7ec4da29f969695b36a081eee527774e
#
_entry.id   7ec4da29f969695b36a081eee527774e
#
_cell.length_a   1.000
_cell.length_b   1.000
_cell.length_c   1.000
_cell.angle_alpha   90.00
_cell.angle_beta   90.00
_cell.angle_gamma   90.00
#
_symmetry.space_group_name_H-M   'P 1'
#
loop_
_entity.id
_entity.type
_entity.pdbx_description
1 polymer ?
#
loop_
_entity_poly.entity_id
_entity_poly.type
_entity_poly.pdbx_seq_one_letter_code
_entity_poly.pdbx_strand_id
1 'polypeptide(L)'
;MRVEKEGWGCFDFGVSRLFVVIFLGGLCAHGQTVIETFGSGVDDEFTIEFVSIGNPGNTADGNGWGSVAYAYRMGKYEVSRNQITKANNIGSLGIDMSNLSSIGANGPNHPAVGINWFEAAKFVNFLNTEHGYAPAYKFDSNGKFQVWAANDSGYNPANPYRNRGSYFWLPSRDEWHKSAFGSPQGIWYDYPTGSDSRPSAVSEGTDPGTIVYNGASRPAEVQSAGGLSPWGTMAQGGNVYEWEETSADASNSTPDALRAIRSGSWYMGELAQGASSSYRNTSFGPQATVNDFGFRIASAPEPSSFSLLLAGGAVLMAGRRQR
;
A
#
# COMPACT_ATOMS: atom_id res chain seq x y z
N MET A 1 -28.48 50.34 54.83
CA MET A 1 -29.89 50.73 54.66
C MET A 1 -30.42 49.95 53.50
N ARG A 2 -31.03 48.81 53.77
CA ARG A 2 -32.45 48.47 53.59
C ARG A 2 -33.01 48.98 52.21
N VAL A 3 -33.65 48.23 51.37
CA VAL A 3 -34.76 47.26 51.54
C VAL A 3 -34.90 46.44 50.30
N GLU A 4 -35.28 45.16 50.50
CA GLU A 4 -35.84 44.19 49.56
C GLU A 4 -37.06 44.72 48.77
N LYS A 5 -37.32 44.08 47.60
CA LYS A 5 -38.63 43.37 47.43
C LYS A 5 -38.69 42.57 46.14
N GLU A 6 -39.26 41.44 46.32
CA GLU A 6 -39.68 40.36 45.44
C GLU A 6 -40.70 40.77 44.35
N GLY A 7 -40.83 39.94 43.34
CA GLY A 7 -42.00 39.94 42.46
C GLY A 7 -41.91 38.92 41.31
N TRP A 8 -42.42 37.71 41.51
CA TRP A 8 -43.21 36.82 40.62
C TRP A 8 -43.20 37.17 39.13
N GLY A 9 -42.79 36.36 38.18
CA GLY A 9 -43.18 35.00 37.81
C GLY A 9 -43.93 35.05 36.47
N CYS A 10 -43.33 34.49 35.40
CA CYS A 10 -44.08 33.95 34.27
C CYS A 10 -43.27 32.86 33.59
N PHE A 11 -43.89 31.71 33.47
CA PHE A 11 -43.39 30.57 32.69
C PHE A 11 -43.41 30.92 31.21
N ASP A 12 -42.31 30.72 30.52
CA ASP A 12 -42.33 30.65 29.07
C ASP A 12 -41.51 29.46 28.57
N PHE A 13 -42.15 28.64 27.73
CA PHE A 13 -41.61 27.44 27.15
C PHE A 13 -40.57 27.80 26.08
N GLY A 14 -39.30 27.83 26.46
CA GLY A 14 -38.20 28.04 25.52
C GLY A 14 -37.80 26.74 24.85
N VAL A 15 -38.09 26.63 23.58
CA VAL A 15 -37.58 25.59 22.65
C VAL A 15 -36.07 25.61 22.69
N SER A 16 -35.47 24.59 23.30
CA SER A 16 -34.01 24.39 23.32
C SER A 16 -33.53 24.10 21.89
N ARG A 17 -32.97 25.08 21.20
CA ARG A 17 -32.23 24.89 19.96
C ARG A 17 -30.89 24.23 20.31
N LEU A 18 -30.80 22.94 20.04
CA LEU A 18 -29.55 22.22 20.06
C LEU A 18 -28.62 22.78 18.97
N PHE A 19 -27.73 23.66 19.36
CA PHE A 19 -26.62 24.07 18.48
C PHE A 19 -25.65 22.90 18.42
N VAL A 20 -25.72 22.11 17.34
CA VAL A 20 -24.64 21.20 16.97
C VAL A 20 -23.49 22.06 16.43
N VAL A 21 -22.54 22.38 17.29
CA VAL A 21 -21.25 22.94 16.86
C VAL A 21 -20.46 21.83 16.21
N ILE A 22 -20.53 21.75 14.90
CA ILE A 22 -19.61 20.90 14.13
C ILE A 22 -18.23 21.56 14.24
N PHE A 23 -17.39 21.07 15.14
CA PHE A 23 -15.97 21.32 15.10
C PHE A 23 -15.42 20.65 13.83
N LEU A 24 -15.32 21.41 12.74
CA LEU A 24 -14.41 21.10 11.64
C LEU A 24 -12.97 21.35 12.13
N GLY A 25 -12.50 20.45 12.99
CA GLY A 25 -11.08 20.33 13.26
C GLY A 25 -10.41 19.93 11.96
N GLY A 26 -9.59 20.82 11.40
CA GLY A 26 -8.66 20.48 10.32
C GLY A 26 -7.71 19.41 10.84
N LEU A 27 -8.09 18.14 10.71
CA LEU A 27 -7.19 17.02 10.83
C LEU A 27 -6.18 17.20 9.68
N CYS A 28 -4.93 17.51 10.00
CA CYS A 28 -3.80 17.18 9.13
C CYS A 28 -3.97 15.68 8.81
N ALA A 29 -4.43 15.37 7.63
CA ALA A 29 -4.61 13.99 7.19
C ALA A 29 -3.21 13.40 6.92
N HIS A 30 -2.50 13.01 7.96
CA HIS A 30 -1.54 11.92 7.87
C HIS A 30 -2.37 10.69 7.52
N GLY A 31 -1.96 9.93 6.52
CA GLY A 31 -2.70 8.76 6.04
C GLY A 31 -3.09 7.87 7.22
N GLN A 32 -4.38 7.59 7.35
CA GLN A 32 -4.87 6.72 8.41
C GLN A 32 -4.21 5.35 8.25
N THR A 33 -3.54 4.90 9.29
CA THR A 33 -2.89 3.58 9.31
C THR A 33 -3.91 2.52 9.67
N VAL A 34 -3.92 1.42 8.91
CA VAL A 34 -4.78 0.24 9.13
C VAL A 34 -3.88 -0.99 9.20
N ILE A 35 -4.20 -1.88 10.12
CA ILE A 35 -3.49 -3.16 10.28
C ILE A 35 -4.42 -4.28 9.84
N GLU A 36 -3.99 -5.06 8.86
CA GLU A 36 -4.64 -6.29 8.44
C GLU A 36 -3.91 -7.49 9.05
N THR A 37 -4.66 -8.47 9.52
CA THR A 37 -4.12 -9.68 10.18
C THR A 37 -4.44 -10.91 9.34
N PHE A 38 -3.45 -11.75 9.11
CA PHE A 38 -3.53 -12.97 8.31
C PHE A 38 -3.17 -14.19 9.15
N GLY A 39 -3.83 -15.32 8.91
CA GLY A 39 -3.64 -16.53 9.70
C GLY A 39 -4.14 -16.40 11.13
N SER A 40 -5.25 -15.69 11.34
CA SER A 40 -5.79 -15.48 12.68
C SER A 40 -6.06 -16.78 13.42
N GLY A 41 -5.52 -16.89 14.63
CA GLY A 41 -5.71 -18.03 15.52
C GLY A 41 -4.76 -19.21 15.28
N VAL A 42 -3.73 -19.06 14.45
CA VAL A 42 -2.64 -20.04 14.30
C VAL A 42 -1.30 -19.43 14.72
N ASP A 43 -0.29 -20.27 14.98
CA ASP A 43 1.04 -19.84 15.46
C ASP A 43 1.76 -18.92 14.44
N ASP A 44 1.43 -19.06 13.15
CA ASP A 44 2.00 -18.26 12.05
C ASP A 44 1.19 -17.00 11.72
N GLU A 45 0.36 -16.50 12.63
CA GLU A 45 -0.33 -15.22 12.47
C GLU A 45 0.66 -14.08 12.21
N PHE A 46 0.35 -13.22 11.21
CA PHE A 46 1.14 -12.03 10.91
C PHE A 46 0.25 -10.86 10.50
N THR A 47 0.83 -9.67 10.52
CA THR A 47 0.13 -8.44 10.16
C THR A 47 0.83 -7.70 9.02
N ILE A 48 0.05 -6.92 8.25
CA ILE A 48 0.54 -5.93 7.31
C ILE A 48 -0.06 -4.58 7.69
N GLU A 49 0.80 -3.58 7.85
CA GLU A 49 0.41 -2.20 8.12
C GLU A 49 0.23 -1.44 6.81
N PHE A 50 -0.92 -0.81 6.61
CA PHE A 50 -1.25 -0.02 5.44
C PHE A 50 -1.45 1.45 5.78
N VAL A 51 -1.06 2.34 4.87
CA VAL A 51 -1.38 3.77 4.92
C VAL A 51 -2.39 4.11 3.82
N SER A 52 -3.33 4.99 4.12
CA SER A 52 -4.35 5.43 3.16
C SER A 52 -3.75 6.43 2.17
N ILE A 53 -3.92 6.17 0.88
CA ILE A 53 -3.53 7.06 -0.21
C ILE A 53 -4.78 7.70 -0.78
N GLY A 54 -5.02 8.92 -0.39
CA GLY A 54 -6.20 9.70 -0.75
C GLY A 54 -6.06 10.46 -2.09
N ASN A 55 -6.76 11.61 -2.21
CA ASN A 55 -6.73 12.47 -3.38
C ASN A 55 -7.02 11.72 -4.70
N PRO A 56 -8.19 11.03 -4.82
CA PRO A 56 -8.56 10.30 -6.02
C PRO A 56 -8.76 11.26 -7.20
N GLY A 57 -8.38 10.83 -8.41
CA GLY A 57 -8.50 11.66 -9.62
C GLY A 57 -7.43 12.76 -9.72
N ASN A 58 -6.34 12.67 -8.95
CA ASN A 58 -5.21 13.58 -9.06
C ASN A 58 -4.60 13.57 -10.48
N THR A 59 -4.05 14.70 -10.89
CA THR A 59 -3.24 14.78 -12.11
C THR A 59 -1.92 14.04 -11.93
N ALA A 60 -1.39 13.52 -13.02
CA ALA A 60 -0.03 12.97 -13.04
C ALA A 60 1.02 14.04 -12.69
N ASP A 61 2.20 13.60 -12.28
CA ASP A 61 3.37 14.48 -12.13
C ASP A 61 3.88 15.04 -13.48
N GLY A 62 4.93 15.86 -13.44
CA GLY A 62 5.57 16.41 -14.64
C GLY A 62 6.16 15.33 -15.58
N ASN A 63 6.31 14.10 -15.12
CA ASN A 63 6.78 12.95 -15.87
C ASN A 63 5.64 12.13 -16.50
N GLY A 64 4.38 12.45 -16.19
CA GLY A 64 3.19 11.79 -16.70
C GLY A 64 2.78 10.55 -15.92
N TRP A 65 3.20 10.39 -14.65
CA TRP A 65 2.91 9.24 -13.80
C TRP A 65 2.22 9.62 -12.49
N GLY A 66 1.62 8.62 -11.84
CA GLY A 66 1.00 8.78 -10.53
C GLY A 66 -0.46 9.26 -10.56
N SER A 67 -1.11 9.34 -11.72
CA SER A 67 -2.54 9.62 -11.80
C SER A 67 -3.34 8.37 -11.42
N VAL A 68 -4.10 8.45 -10.31
CA VAL A 68 -4.94 7.35 -9.81
C VAL A 68 -6.35 7.85 -9.56
N ALA A 69 -7.33 7.23 -10.23
CA ALA A 69 -8.72 7.68 -10.21
C ALA A 69 -9.48 7.35 -8.90
N TYR A 70 -8.90 6.55 -8.03
CA TYR A 70 -9.52 6.04 -6.80
C TYR A 70 -8.61 6.20 -5.59
N ALA A 71 -9.17 6.17 -4.39
CA ALA A 71 -8.42 6.00 -3.16
C ALA A 71 -8.03 4.53 -3.00
N TYR A 72 -6.86 4.29 -2.42
CA TYR A 72 -6.35 2.95 -2.13
C TYR A 72 -5.50 2.99 -0.85
N ARG A 73 -5.03 1.83 -0.42
CA ARG A 73 -4.05 1.75 0.67
C ARG A 73 -2.76 1.16 0.13
N MET A 74 -1.64 1.60 0.69
CA MET A 74 -0.31 1.10 0.37
C MET A 74 0.32 0.50 1.60
N GLY A 75 0.93 -0.67 1.49
CA GLY A 75 1.76 -1.24 2.55
C GLY A 75 2.81 -0.22 2.99
N LYS A 76 2.80 0.09 4.28
CA LYS A 76 3.73 1.06 4.86
C LYS A 76 5.17 0.66 4.63
N TYR A 77 5.42 -0.63 4.69
CA TYR A 77 6.72 -1.26 4.55
C TYR A 77 6.76 -2.22 3.36
N GLU A 78 7.96 -2.59 2.95
CA GLU A 78 8.22 -3.76 2.12
C GLU A 78 7.75 -5.02 2.83
N VAL A 79 7.41 -6.08 2.09
CA VAL A 79 7.08 -7.39 2.66
C VAL A 79 8.33 -7.98 3.29
N SER A 80 8.22 -8.38 4.56
CA SER A 80 9.33 -8.93 5.34
C SER A 80 9.50 -10.43 5.15
N ARG A 81 10.69 -10.94 5.47
CA ARG A 81 11.01 -12.37 5.48
C ARG A 81 10.07 -13.16 6.39
N ASN A 82 9.72 -12.60 7.54
CA ASN A 82 8.80 -13.23 8.49
C ASN A 82 7.41 -13.41 7.88
N GLN A 83 6.89 -12.42 7.18
CA GLN A 83 5.58 -12.50 6.52
C GLN A 83 5.56 -13.59 5.45
N ILE A 84 6.61 -13.71 4.62
CA ILE A 84 6.73 -14.80 3.64
C ILE A 84 6.84 -16.17 4.32
N THR A 85 7.67 -16.29 5.37
CA THR A 85 7.83 -17.57 6.10
C THR A 85 6.49 -18.04 6.67
N LYS A 86 5.76 -17.16 7.32
CA LYS A 86 4.45 -17.47 7.92
C LYS A 86 3.39 -17.79 6.86
N ALA A 87 3.33 -17.03 5.77
CA ALA A 87 2.44 -17.31 4.65
C ALA A 87 2.77 -18.66 3.98
N ASN A 88 4.04 -19.00 3.84
CA ASN A 88 4.45 -20.33 3.35
C ASN A 88 3.94 -21.44 4.26
N ASN A 89 4.04 -21.27 5.59
CA ASN A 89 3.58 -22.28 6.54
C ASN A 89 2.07 -22.47 6.51
N ILE A 90 1.30 -21.38 6.41
CA ILE A 90 -0.16 -21.42 6.36
C ILE A 90 -0.65 -21.93 4.99
N GLY A 91 -0.14 -21.32 3.90
CA GLY A 91 -0.67 -21.50 2.55
C GLY A 91 0.09 -22.53 1.69
N SER A 92 1.19 -23.11 2.19
CA SER A 92 2.08 -24.00 1.42
C SER A 92 2.50 -23.39 0.07
N LEU A 93 2.87 -22.10 0.06
CA LEU A 93 3.09 -21.33 -1.16
C LEU A 93 4.38 -21.72 -1.89
N GLY A 94 5.37 -22.24 -1.17
CA GLY A 94 6.67 -22.63 -1.71
C GLY A 94 7.47 -21.46 -2.27
N ILE A 95 7.38 -20.30 -1.62
CA ILE A 95 8.15 -19.09 -2.01
C ILE A 95 9.54 -19.17 -1.41
N ASP A 96 10.56 -19.15 -2.25
CA ASP A 96 11.95 -19.17 -1.85
C ASP A 96 12.51 -17.73 -1.76
N MET A 97 13.30 -17.49 -0.71
CA MET A 97 13.96 -16.20 -0.50
C MET A 97 15.48 -16.35 -0.60
N SER A 98 16.15 -15.38 -1.17
CA SER A 98 17.61 -15.34 -1.21
C SER A 98 18.20 -15.45 0.20
N ASN A 99 19.28 -16.24 0.31
CA ASN A 99 20.05 -16.33 1.54
C ASN A 99 21.05 -15.17 1.62
N LEU A 100 20.84 -14.26 2.54
CA LEU A 100 21.69 -13.09 2.80
C LEU A 100 22.45 -13.21 4.14
N SER A 101 22.66 -14.42 4.66
CA SER A 101 23.35 -14.63 5.95
C SER A 101 24.79 -14.11 5.94
N SER A 102 25.47 -14.16 4.79
CA SER A 102 26.84 -13.65 4.63
C SER A 102 27.00 -12.16 4.88
N ILE A 103 25.90 -11.39 4.70
CA ILE A 103 25.85 -9.95 4.97
C ILE A 103 24.94 -9.61 6.17
N GLY A 104 24.49 -10.63 6.91
CA GLY A 104 23.69 -10.43 8.13
C GLY A 104 22.27 -9.89 7.89
N ALA A 105 21.64 -10.21 6.74
CA ALA A 105 20.32 -9.72 6.36
C ALA A 105 19.26 -10.85 6.23
N ASN A 106 19.38 -11.93 7.00
CA ASN A 106 18.40 -13.02 7.06
C ASN A 106 17.44 -12.91 8.26
N GLY A 107 17.52 -11.83 9.04
CA GLY A 107 16.61 -11.60 10.16
C GLY A 107 15.14 -11.50 9.72
N PRO A 108 14.18 -11.80 10.60
CA PRO A 108 12.75 -11.86 10.27
C PRO A 108 12.19 -10.53 9.75
N ASN A 109 12.76 -9.41 10.20
CA ASN A 109 12.30 -8.06 9.84
C ASN A 109 13.01 -7.47 8.61
N HIS A 110 13.98 -8.18 8.02
CA HIS A 110 14.57 -7.73 6.75
C HIS A 110 13.57 -7.94 5.61
N PRO A 111 13.68 -7.15 4.52
CA PRO A 111 12.83 -7.35 3.35
C PRO A 111 13.00 -8.74 2.75
N ALA A 112 11.92 -9.31 2.28
CA ALA A 112 11.93 -10.56 1.54
C ALA A 112 12.46 -10.28 0.13
N VAL A 113 13.63 -10.83 -0.19
CA VAL A 113 14.30 -10.63 -1.48
C VAL A 113 14.65 -11.93 -2.18
N GLY A 114 14.98 -11.84 -3.47
CA GLY A 114 15.16 -13.01 -4.33
C GLY A 114 13.84 -13.64 -4.76
N ILE A 115 12.75 -12.92 -4.57
CA ILE A 115 11.39 -13.31 -4.93
C ILE A 115 11.12 -12.82 -6.33
N ASN A 116 10.68 -13.72 -7.22
CA ASN A 116 10.23 -13.32 -8.54
C ASN A 116 8.79 -12.78 -8.51
N TRP A 117 8.37 -12.15 -9.61
CA TRP A 117 7.06 -11.52 -9.68
C TRP A 117 5.89 -12.52 -9.49
N PHE A 118 6.04 -13.75 -9.99
CA PHE A 118 5.01 -14.78 -9.85
C PHE A 118 4.86 -15.26 -8.41
N GLU A 119 5.94 -15.33 -7.65
CA GLU A 119 5.93 -15.66 -6.23
C GLU A 119 5.30 -14.53 -5.43
N ALA A 120 5.61 -13.26 -5.74
CA ALA A 120 4.93 -12.11 -5.16
C ALA A 120 3.42 -12.13 -5.46
N ALA A 121 3.03 -12.49 -6.70
CA ALA A 121 1.62 -12.65 -7.10
C ALA A 121 0.91 -13.79 -6.34
N LYS A 122 1.60 -14.92 -6.07
CA LYS A 122 1.05 -16.02 -5.24
C LYS A 122 0.84 -15.57 -3.79
N PHE A 123 1.80 -14.82 -3.22
CA PHE A 123 1.63 -14.24 -1.89
C PHE A 123 0.40 -13.33 -1.83
N VAL A 124 0.20 -12.45 -2.81
CA VAL A 124 -0.98 -11.59 -2.92
C VAL A 124 -2.28 -12.42 -3.01
N ASN A 125 -2.29 -13.47 -3.81
CA ASN A 125 -3.46 -14.37 -3.90
C ASN A 125 -3.77 -15.03 -2.57
N PHE A 126 -2.76 -15.46 -1.82
CA PHE A 126 -2.91 -15.98 -0.47
C PHE A 126 -3.59 -14.94 0.45
N LEU A 127 -3.12 -13.69 0.48
CA LEU A 127 -3.75 -12.64 1.28
C LEU A 127 -5.24 -12.46 0.96
N ASN A 128 -5.60 -12.49 -0.33
CA ASN A 128 -6.98 -12.38 -0.75
C ASN A 128 -7.83 -13.58 -0.28
N THR A 129 -7.33 -14.79 -0.47
CA THR A 129 -8.09 -16.00 -0.14
C THR A 129 -8.27 -16.19 1.36
N GLU A 130 -7.29 -15.82 2.18
CA GLU A 130 -7.39 -15.79 3.65
C GLU A 130 -8.55 -14.89 4.14
N HIS A 131 -8.84 -13.82 3.44
CA HIS A 131 -9.94 -12.89 3.74
C HIS A 131 -11.22 -13.17 2.93
N GLY A 132 -11.26 -14.26 2.17
CA GLY A 132 -12.44 -14.65 1.39
C GLY A 132 -12.69 -13.82 0.13
N TYR A 133 -11.69 -13.08 -0.35
CA TYR A 133 -11.75 -12.34 -1.60
C TYR A 133 -11.31 -13.20 -2.80
N ALA A 134 -11.66 -12.76 -4.00
CA ALA A 134 -11.17 -13.38 -5.23
C ALA A 134 -9.64 -13.20 -5.35
N PRO A 135 -8.91 -14.22 -5.86
CA PRO A 135 -7.49 -14.06 -6.15
C PRO A 135 -7.26 -12.93 -7.14
N ALA A 136 -6.23 -12.11 -6.92
CA ALA A 136 -5.90 -11.00 -7.82
C ALA A 136 -5.39 -11.53 -9.17
N TYR A 137 -4.57 -12.55 -9.14
CA TYR A 137 -3.82 -13.06 -10.28
C TYR A 137 -4.26 -14.47 -10.63
N LYS A 138 -4.45 -14.71 -11.94
CA LYS A 138 -4.88 -16.02 -12.46
C LYS A 138 -3.67 -16.93 -12.65
N PHE A 139 -3.74 -18.12 -12.07
CA PHE A 139 -2.81 -19.22 -12.35
C PHE A 139 -3.59 -20.43 -12.86
N ASP A 140 -3.02 -21.15 -13.80
CA ASP A 140 -3.59 -22.43 -14.26
C ASP A 140 -3.29 -23.57 -13.26
N SER A 141 -3.79 -24.76 -13.56
CA SER A 141 -3.59 -25.95 -12.72
C SER A 141 -2.13 -26.41 -12.58
N ASN A 142 -1.25 -25.94 -13.45
CA ASN A 142 0.18 -26.19 -13.39
C ASN A 142 0.95 -25.08 -12.66
N GLY A 143 0.24 -24.07 -12.10
CA GLY A 143 0.84 -22.93 -11.43
C GLY A 143 1.46 -21.88 -12.37
N LYS A 144 1.13 -21.92 -13.67
CA LYS A 144 1.60 -20.92 -14.64
C LYS A 144 0.63 -19.72 -14.64
N PHE A 145 1.20 -18.51 -14.52
CA PHE A 145 0.44 -17.25 -14.58
C PHE A 145 -0.29 -17.11 -15.93
N GLN A 146 -1.52 -16.65 -15.86
CA GLN A 146 -2.40 -16.37 -17.00
C GLN A 146 -2.97 -14.96 -16.89
N VAL A 147 -3.28 -14.36 -18.03
CA VAL A 147 -4.07 -13.12 -18.09
C VAL A 147 -5.54 -13.48 -17.94
N TRP A 148 -6.31 -12.70 -17.18
CA TRP A 148 -7.76 -12.84 -17.12
C TRP A 148 -8.37 -12.57 -18.49
N ALA A 149 -9.30 -13.41 -18.93
CA ALA A 149 -10.00 -13.31 -20.21
C ALA A 149 -11.40 -12.72 -20.04
N ALA A 150 -11.98 -12.22 -21.12
CA ALA A 150 -13.28 -11.54 -21.09
C ALA A 150 -14.45 -12.37 -20.53
N ASN A 151 -14.36 -13.68 -20.58
CA ASN A 151 -15.33 -14.63 -20.03
C ASN A 151 -15.02 -15.07 -18.58
N ASP A 152 -13.89 -14.66 -18.01
CA ASP A 152 -13.58 -14.96 -16.62
C ASP A 152 -14.36 -14.03 -15.68
N SER A 153 -14.80 -14.58 -14.54
CA SER A 153 -15.42 -13.76 -13.48
C SER A 153 -14.41 -12.76 -12.94
N GLY A 154 -14.82 -11.48 -12.85
CA GLY A 154 -13.97 -10.39 -12.37
C GLY A 154 -12.96 -9.85 -13.39
N TYR A 155 -13.08 -10.23 -14.67
CA TYR A 155 -12.26 -9.66 -15.74
C TYR A 155 -12.30 -8.13 -15.74
N ASN A 156 -11.13 -7.51 -15.86
CA ASN A 156 -10.95 -6.07 -15.96
C ASN A 156 -10.26 -5.72 -17.30
N PRO A 157 -10.96 -5.16 -18.29
CA PRO A 157 -10.35 -4.81 -19.57
C PRO A 157 -9.29 -3.70 -19.47
N ALA A 158 -9.35 -2.86 -18.43
CA ALA A 158 -8.35 -1.82 -18.18
C ALA A 158 -7.07 -2.37 -17.53
N ASN A 159 -7.15 -3.53 -16.88
CA ASN A 159 -6.00 -4.22 -16.30
C ASN A 159 -6.25 -5.73 -16.29
N PRO A 160 -5.95 -6.43 -17.39
CA PRO A 160 -6.19 -7.87 -17.50
C PRO A 160 -5.36 -8.74 -16.57
N TYR A 161 -4.36 -8.20 -15.86
CA TYR A 161 -3.63 -8.95 -14.85
C TYR A 161 -4.41 -9.12 -13.55
N ARG A 162 -5.26 -8.10 -13.19
CA ARG A 162 -5.91 -8.00 -11.89
C ARG A 162 -7.40 -8.29 -11.95
N ASN A 163 -7.88 -9.23 -11.14
CA ASN A 163 -9.31 -9.47 -10.94
C ASN A 163 -9.95 -8.29 -10.20
N ARG A 164 -11.13 -7.84 -10.64
CA ARG A 164 -11.87 -6.75 -9.98
C ARG A 164 -12.35 -7.08 -8.58
N GLY A 165 -12.51 -8.36 -8.26
CA GLY A 165 -12.95 -8.85 -6.95
C GLY A 165 -11.81 -9.01 -5.94
N SER A 166 -10.58 -8.70 -6.31
CA SER A 166 -9.45 -8.73 -5.38
C SER A 166 -9.44 -7.51 -4.47
N TYR A 167 -8.99 -7.71 -3.24
CA TYR A 167 -8.85 -6.66 -2.25
C TYR A 167 -7.39 -6.24 -2.05
N PHE A 168 -6.44 -7.17 -2.23
CA PHE A 168 -5.00 -6.95 -2.20
C PHE A 168 -4.39 -7.20 -3.58
N TRP A 169 -3.35 -6.42 -3.95
CA TRP A 169 -2.63 -6.55 -5.21
C TRP A 169 -1.20 -6.00 -5.12
N LEU A 170 -0.35 -6.30 -6.09
CA LEU A 170 0.91 -5.59 -6.30
C LEU A 170 0.59 -4.20 -6.83
N PRO A 171 1.21 -3.13 -6.32
CA PRO A 171 0.89 -1.79 -6.80
C PRO A 171 1.19 -1.65 -8.29
N SER A 172 0.29 -0.98 -9.01
CA SER A 172 0.60 -0.50 -10.35
C SER A 172 1.66 0.59 -10.31
N ARG A 173 2.27 0.90 -11.46
CA ARG A 173 3.23 1.99 -11.59
C ARG A 173 2.72 3.31 -11.02
N ASP A 174 1.47 3.68 -11.34
CA ASP A 174 0.90 4.93 -10.90
C ASP A 174 0.54 4.92 -9.41
N GLU A 175 0.06 3.81 -8.88
CA GLU A 175 -0.18 3.66 -7.44
C GLU A 175 1.12 3.75 -6.65
N TRP A 176 2.17 3.03 -7.08
CA TRP A 176 3.47 3.07 -6.44
C TRP A 176 4.07 4.49 -6.50
N HIS A 177 4.05 5.10 -7.69
CA HIS A 177 4.60 6.44 -7.91
C HIS A 177 3.89 7.51 -7.06
N LYS A 178 2.57 7.46 -6.98
CA LYS A 178 1.79 8.39 -6.16
C LYS A 178 2.10 8.27 -4.68
N SER A 179 2.24 7.05 -4.16
CA SER A 179 2.55 6.84 -2.74
C SER A 179 3.97 7.23 -2.36
N ALA A 180 4.91 7.17 -3.32
CA ALA A 180 6.30 7.54 -3.12
C ALA A 180 6.53 9.06 -3.20
N PHE A 181 6.06 9.69 -4.27
CA PHE A 181 6.44 11.05 -4.66
C PHE A 181 5.34 12.09 -4.50
N GLY A 182 4.08 11.67 -4.40
CA GLY A 182 2.95 12.55 -4.16
C GLY A 182 2.74 12.87 -2.68
N SER A 183 1.89 13.85 -2.41
CA SER A 183 1.48 14.20 -1.05
C SER A 183 -0.04 14.34 -0.92
N PRO A 184 -0.59 14.32 0.32
CA PRO A 184 -2.00 14.60 0.57
C PRO A 184 -2.45 15.96 0.05
N GLN A 185 -1.55 16.93 -0.08
CA GLN A 185 -1.81 18.28 -0.60
C GLN A 185 -1.77 18.37 -2.12
N GLY A 186 -1.48 17.25 -2.83
CA GLY A 186 -1.37 17.22 -4.29
C GLY A 186 -0.04 17.77 -4.82
N ILE A 187 0.97 17.90 -3.97
CA ILE A 187 2.33 18.30 -4.34
C ILE A 187 3.11 17.06 -4.77
N TRP A 188 3.90 17.19 -5.82
CA TRP A 188 4.83 16.19 -6.31
C TRP A 188 6.26 16.58 -5.93
N TYR A 189 7.07 15.60 -5.57
CA TYR A 189 8.47 15.76 -5.19
C TYR A 189 9.39 14.89 -6.04
N ASP A 190 10.65 15.31 -6.16
CA ASP A 190 11.66 14.53 -6.89
C ASP A 190 12.09 13.27 -6.12
N TYR A 191 11.97 13.28 -4.78
CA TYR A 191 12.35 12.15 -3.94
C TYR A 191 11.23 11.74 -2.98
N PRO A 192 11.16 10.46 -2.59
CA PRO A 192 10.11 9.94 -1.72
C PRO A 192 10.22 10.43 -0.27
N THR A 193 11.22 11.20 0.06
CA THR A 193 11.38 11.90 1.35
C THR A 193 10.54 13.18 1.46
N GLY A 194 9.69 13.49 0.48
CA GLY A 194 8.91 14.73 0.44
C GLY A 194 9.77 15.96 0.16
N SER A 195 10.80 15.84 -0.64
CA SER A 195 11.76 16.89 -0.99
C SER A 195 12.24 16.75 -2.42
N ASP A 196 12.57 17.89 -3.05
CA ASP A 196 13.28 17.95 -4.33
C ASP A 196 14.81 17.88 -4.14
N SER A 197 15.26 17.95 -2.89
CA SER A 197 16.66 17.78 -2.55
C SER A 197 17.02 16.32 -2.38
N ARG A 198 18.21 15.94 -2.87
CA ARG A 198 18.76 14.60 -2.75
C ARG A 198 18.74 14.12 -1.28
N PRO A 199 18.20 12.93 -0.98
CA PRO A 199 18.18 12.39 0.38
C PRO A 199 19.59 12.04 0.88
N SER A 200 19.77 12.08 2.18
CA SER A 200 20.98 11.60 2.82
C SER A 200 21.02 10.07 2.85
N ALA A 201 22.19 9.50 2.57
CA ALA A 201 22.40 8.07 2.64
C ALA A 201 22.56 7.61 4.09
N VAL A 202 21.86 6.54 4.45
CA VAL A 202 22.01 5.86 5.74
C VAL A 202 22.09 4.35 5.52
N SER A 203 22.66 3.62 6.48
CA SER A 203 22.62 2.15 6.48
C SER A 203 21.35 1.60 7.14
N GLU A 204 20.76 2.37 8.07
CA GLU A 204 19.49 2.10 8.76
C GLU A 204 19.05 3.38 9.50
N GLY A 205 17.82 3.42 10.00
CA GLY A 205 17.26 4.53 10.76
C GLY A 205 15.90 5.00 10.22
N THR A 206 15.34 6.02 10.87
CA THR A 206 14.00 6.55 10.53
C THR A 206 13.99 8.07 10.37
N ASP A 207 15.16 8.70 10.33
CA ASP A 207 15.27 10.15 10.28
C ASP A 207 14.66 10.70 8.98
N PRO A 208 13.90 11.80 9.03
CA PRO A 208 13.37 12.46 7.84
C PRO A 208 14.48 12.84 6.85
N GLY A 209 14.20 12.70 5.57
CA GLY A 209 15.15 13.07 4.51
C GLY A 209 16.25 12.04 4.27
N THR A 210 16.17 10.85 4.88
CA THR A 210 17.16 9.77 4.69
C THR A 210 16.57 8.59 3.92
N ILE A 211 17.43 7.85 3.20
CA ILE A 211 17.11 6.57 2.53
C ILE A 211 18.30 5.62 2.61
N VAL A 212 18.06 4.32 2.48
CA VAL A 212 19.10 3.28 2.53
C VAL A 212 19.68 3.07 1.13
N TYR A 213 20.86 3.60 0.88
CA TYR A 213 21.63 3.45 -0.37
C TYR A 213 23.10 3.81 -0.13
N ASN A 214 23.92 3.82 -1.18
CA ASN A 214 25.29 4.37 -1.21
C ASN A 214 26.18 3.89 -0.05
N GLY A 215 26.60 2.65 -0.11
CA GLY A 215 27.54 2.10 0.88
C GLY A 215 26.88 1.40 2.06
N ALA A 216 25.54 1.26 2.06
CA ALA A 216 24.91 0.27 2.90
C ALA A 216 25.46 -1.12 2.53
N SER A 217 25.94 -1.87 3.49
CA SER A 217 26.50 -3.22 3.25
C SER A 217 25.42 -4.29 3.07
N ARG A 218 24.17 -3.94 3.38
CA ARG A 218 22.99 -4.80 3.37
C ARG A 218 21.71 -3.96 3.35
N PRO A 219 20.54 -4.54 3.02
CA PRO A 219 19.27 -3.89 3.27
C PRO A 219 19.04 -3.71 4.79
N ALA A 220 18.41 -2.64 5.18
CA ALA A 220 17.94 -2.42 6.56
C ALA A 220 16.68 -3.25 6.84
N GLU A 221 16.32 -3.41 8.10
CA GLU A 221 15.00 -3.92 8.47
C GLU A 221 13.91 -3.00 7.95
N VAL A 222 12.77 -3.54 7.53
CA VAL A 222 11.71 -2.80 6.84
C VAL A 222 11.13 -1.63 7.64
N GLN A 223 11.28 -1.64 8.97
CA GLN A 223 10.82 -0.58 9.86
C GLN A 223 11.89 0.47 10.19
N SER A 224 13.10 0.32 9.66
CA SER A 224 14.22 1.23 9.87
C SER A 224 14.97 1.56 8.58
N ALA A 225 14.27 1.61 7.46
CA ALA A 225 14.82 1.77 6.12
C ALA A 225 14.75 3.23 5.60
N GLY A 226 15.05 4.19 6.46
CA GLY A 226 15.04 5.61 6.14
C GLY A 226 13.80 6.36 6.62
N GLY A 227 13.64 7.62 6.18
CA GLY A 227 12.49 8.46 6.49
C GLY A 227 11.22 8.04 5.74
N LEU A 228 10.08 8.55 6.20
CA LEU A 228 8.79 8.30 5.59
C LEU A 228 8.54 9.20 4.38
N SER A 229 7.74 8.71 3.42
CA SER A 229 7.17 9.52 2.35
C SER A 229 6.10 10.48 2.89
N PRO A 230 5.63 11.46 2.12
CA PRO A 230 4.55 12.36 2.55
C PRO A 230 3.24 11.65 2.90
N TRP A 231 3.01 10.45 2.36
CA TRP A 231 1.88 9.59 2.68
C TRP A 231 2.13 8.68 3.88
N GLY A 232 3.38 8.58 4.35
CA GLY A 232 3.75 7.75 5.50
C GLY A 232 4.25 6.35 5.15
N THR A 233 4.56 6.06 3.88
CA THR A 233 5.27 4.82 3.49
C THR A 233 6.77 4.94 3.76
N MET A 234 7.46 3.83 3.97
CA MET A 234 8.91 3.76 4.18
C MET A 234 9.58 2.98 3.04
N ALA A 235 10.84 3.27 2.79
CA ALA A 235 11.70 2.55 1.85
C ALA A 235 11.28 2.63 0.37
N GLN A 236 10.45 3.60 -0.04
CA GLN A 236 10.17 3.82 -1.46
C GLN A 236 11.29 4.60 -2.19
N GLY A 237 12.48 4.66 -1.62
CA GLY A 237 13.65 5.30 -2.20
C GLY A 237 14.94 4.63 -1.76
N GLY A 238 15.15 3.36 -2.07
CA GLY A 238 16.31 2.58 -1.65
C GLY A 238 15.87 1.31 -0.93
N ASN A 239 16.68 0.78 -0.06
CA ASN A 239 16.55 -0.50 0.60
C ASN A 239 16.52 -1.66 -0.40
N VAL A 240 15.38 -1.98 -1.02
CA VAL A 240 15.32 -2.96 -2.10
C VAL A 240 14.50 -2.44 -3.27
N TYR A 241 14.79 -2.90 -4.49
CA TYR A 241 13.90 -2.71 -5.64
C TYR A 241 12.59 -3.44 -5.40
N GLU A 242 11.50 -2.85 -5.86
CA GLU A 242 10.15 -3.38 -5.65
C GLU A 242 9.48 -3.70 -6.98
N TRP A 243 8.95 -4.92 -7.08
CA TRP A 243 8.09 -5.33 -8.18
C TRP A 243 6.81 -4.50 -8.23
N GLU A 244 6.51 -3.98 -9.42
CA GLU A 244 5.20 -3.41 -9.75
C GLU A 244 4.34 -4.42 -10.54
N GLU A 245 3.01 -4.23 -10.48
CA GLU A 245 2.09 -5.02 -11.31
C GLU A 245 2.26 -4.73 -12.79
N THR A 246 2.51 -3.47 -13.13
CA THR A 246 2.48 -2.95 -14.50
C THR A 246 3.58 -3.57 -15.36
N SER A 247 3.20 -4.09 -16.54
CA SER A 247 4.16 -4.49 -17.55
C SER A 247 4.96 -3.30 -18.11
N ALA A 248 6.15 -3.55 -18.62
CA ALA A 248 7.03 -2.50 -19.16
C ALA A 248 6.35 -1.67 -20.26
N ASP A 249 5.49 -2.31 -21.09
CA ASP A 249 4.70 -1.69 -22.14
C ASP A 249 3.36 -1.11 -21.66
N ALA A 250 3.07 -1.20 -20.37
CA ALA A 250 1.84 -0.77 -19.70
C ALA A 250 0.54 -1.46 -20.21
N SER A 251 0.63 -2.49 -21.04
CA SER A 251 -0.53 -3.16 -21.62
C SER A 251 -1.16 -4.20 -20.68
N ASN A 252 -0.36 -4.82 -19.81
CA ASN A 252 -0.75 -5.94 -18.95
C ASN A 252 -1.45 -7.09 -19.71
N SER A 253 -1.04 -7.29 -20.97
CA SER A 253 -1.76 -8.17 -21.89
C SER A 253 -1.10 -9.54 -22.14
N THR A 254 0.17 -9.69 -21.75
CA THR A 254 0.93 -10.94 -21.97
C THR A 254 1.53 -11.47 -20.67
N PRO A 255 1.39 -12.77 -20.36
CA PRO A 255 1.88 -13.35 -19.10
C PRO A 255 3.36 -13.12 -18.83
N ASP A 256 4.20 -13.23 -19.84
CA ASP A 256 5.67 -13.19 -19.72
C ASP A 256 6.27 -11.80 -20.04
N ALA A 257 5.43 -10.73 -20.18
CA ALA A 257 5.94 -9.37 -20.38
C ALA A 257 6.86 -8.98 -19.22
N LEU A 258 7.88 -8.17 -19.54
CA LEU A 258 8.75 -7.58 -18.52
C LEU A 258 7.90 -6.79 -17.50
N ARG A 259 8.26 -6.86 -16.24
CA ARG A 259 7.64 -6.09 -15.15
C ARG A 259 8.53 -4.94 -14.74
N ALA A 260 7.92 -3.81 -14.45
CA ALA A 260 8.64 -2.69 -13.90
C ALA A 260 9.07 -2.97 -12.46
N ILE A 261 10.22 -2.43 -12.08
CA ILE A 261 10.69 -2.35 -10.69
C ILE A 261 11.06 -0.91 -10.36
N ARG A 262 10.95 -0.56 -9.09
CA ARG A 262 11.17 0.80 -8.57
C ARG A 262 11.92 0.80 -7.25
N SER A 263 12.14 1.98 -6.70
CA SER A 263 12.79 2.31 -5.44
C SER A 263 14.31 2.51 -5.53
N GLY A 264 15.03 1.73 -6.29
CA GLY A 264 16.46 1.54 -6.08
C GLY A 264 16.74 0.55 -4.95
N SER A 265 17.99 0.33 -4.59
CA SER A 265 18.36 -0.62 -3.54
C SER A 265 19.54 -0.14 -2.68
N TRP A 266 19.76 -0.84 -1.56
CA TRP A 266 20.91 -0.66 -0.67
C TRP A 266 22.25 -0.72 -1.41
N TYR A 267 22.32 -1.49 -2.50
CA TYR A 267 23.52 -1.71 -3.30
C TYR A 267 23.79 -0.58 -4.31
N MET A 268 22.86 0.38 -4.50
CA MET A 268 23.09 1.50 -5.43
C MET A 268 24.28 2.35 -4.97
N GLY A 269 25.06 2.81 -5.96
CA GLY A 269 26.16 3.74 -5.76
C GLY A 269 25.70 5.17 -5.38
N GLU A 270 26.64 6.12 -5.41
CA GLU A 270 26.45 7.50 -4.93
C GLU A 270 25.32 8.30 -5.59
N LEU A 271 24.86 7.89 -6.75
CA LEU A 271 23.81 8.59 -7.46
C LEU A 271 22.45 8.05 -7.00
N ALA A 272 21.75 8.78 -6.16
CA ALA A 272 20.37 8.49 -5.76
C ALA A 272 19.37 8.53 -6.95
N GLN A 273 19.85 8.37 -8.18
CA GLN A 273 19.00 8.42 -9.38
C GLN A 273 17.91 7.35 -9.37
N GLY A 274 18.21 6.16 -8.89
CA GLY A 274 17.22 5.08 -8.76
C GLY A 274 16.05 5.44 -7.86
N ALA A 275 16.26 6.33 -6.87
CA ALA A 275 15.26 6.80 -5.95
C ALA A 275 14.50 8.05 -6.43
N SER A 276 14.82 8.63 -7.61
CA SER A 276 14.14 9.84 -8.07
C SER A 276 12.87 9.53 -8.87
N SER A 277 11.93 10.47 -8.84
CA SER A 277 10.66 10.40 -9.57
C SER A 277 10.85 10.28 -11.09
N SER A 278 11.95 10.83 -11.61
CA SER A 278 12.31 10.80 -13.02
C SER A 278 13.02 9.51 -13.45
N TYR A 279 13.44 8.65 -12.51
CA TYR A 279 14.11 7.40 -12.84
C TYR A 279 13.15 6.43 -13.52
N ARG A 280 13.50 6.09 -14.75
CA ARG A 280 12.72 5.24 -15.63
C ARG A 280 13.58 4.08 -16.13
N ASN A 281 12.96 3.07 -16.67
CA ASN A 281 13.58 2.00 -17.44
C ASN A 281 14.27 0.89 -16.66
N THR A 282 13.75 0.55 -15.48
CA THR A 282 14.15 -0.70 -14.88
C THR A 282 13.00 -1.67 -14.99
N SER A 283 13.16 -2.69 -15.83
CA SER A 283 12.17 -3.76 -15.99
C SER A 283 12.91 -5.07 -16.19
N PHE A 284 12.37 -6.14 -15.64
CA PHE A 284 12.97 -7.48 -15.68
C PHE A 284 11.94 -8.52 -16.09
N GLY A 285 12.42 -9.66 -16.55
CA GLY A 285 11.57 -10.83 -16.75
C GLY A 285 10.90 -11.20 -15.42
N PRO A 286 9.60 -11.54 -15.44
CA PRO A 286 8.86 -11.80 -14.21
C PRO A 286 9.38 -13.00 -13.41
N GLN A 287 10.24 -13.83 -13.99
CA GLN A 287 10.92 -14.97 -13.36
C GLN A 287 12.27 -14.60 -12.71
N ALA A 288 12.74 -13.35 -12.83
CA ALA A 288 14.03 -12.95 -12.29
C ALA A 288 14.03 -12.99 -10.76
N THR A 289 15.07 -13.60 -10.18
CA THR A 289 15.31 -13.65 -8.73
C THR A 289 16.65 -12.95 -8.45
N VAL A 290 16.59 -11.75 -7.88
CA VAL A 290 17.77 -10.94 -7.57
C VAL A 290 17.78 -10.60 -6.10
N ASN A 291 18.97 -10.59 -5.49
CA ASN A 291 19.15 -10.47 -4.03
C ASN A 291 18.70 -9.12 -3.44
N ASP A 292 18.36 -8.17 -4.27
CA ASP A 292 17.86 -6.86 -3.87
C ASP A 292 16.48 -6.54 -4.50
N PHE A 293 15.76 -7.57 -5.00
CA PHE A 293 14.38 -7.45 -5.49
C PHE A 293 13.41 -7.99 -4.45
N GLY A 294 12.55 -7.11 -3.95
CA GLY A 294 11.43 -7.39 -3.07
C GLY A 294 10.14 -6.81 -3.63
N PHE A 295 9.16 -6.53 -2.77
CA PHE A 295 7.88 -5.95 -3.15
C PHE A 295 7.11 -5.41 -1.94
N ARG A 296 6.09 -4.60 -2.21
CA ARG A 296 5.06 -4.20 -1.23
C ARG A 296 3.66 -4.48 -1.76
N ILE A 297 2.65 -4.33 -0.91
CA ILE A 297 1.27 -4.65 -1.22
C ILE A 297 0.45 -3.36 -1.31
N ALA A 298 -0.47 -3.29 -2.27
CA ALA A 298 -1.56 -2.32 -2.27
C ALA A 298 -2.89 -3.01 -1.94
N SER A 299 -3.87 -2.26 -1.46
CA SER A 299 -5.19 -2.80 -1.18
C SER A 299 -6.31 -1.80 -1.45
N ALA A 300 -7.53 -2.31 -1.56
CA ALA A 300 -8.73 -1.48 -1.60
C ALA A 300 -8.83 -0.63 -0.32
N PRO A 301 -9.49 0.54 -0.38
CA PRO A 301 -9.76 1.32 0.82
C PRO A 301 -10.73 0.56 1.73
N GLU A 302 -10.72 0.89 3.02
CA GLU A 302 -11.76 0.42 3.94
C GLU A 302 -13.15 0.73 3.37
N PRO A 303 -14.12 -0.21 3.46
CA PRO A 303 -15.51 0.13 3.21
C PRO A 303 -15.89 1.25 4.18
N SER A 304 -16.19 2.44 3.65
CA SER A 304 -16.54 3.55 4.52
C SER A 304 -17.73 3.14 5.40
N SER A 305 -17.65 3.40 6.69
CA SER A 305 -18.74 3.12 7.68
C SER A 305 -20.08 3.74 7.25
N PHE A 306 -20.06 4.75 6.40
CA PHE A 306 -21.23 5.34 5.75
C PHE A 306 -21.92 4.38 4.77
N SER A 307 -21.20 3.54 4.06
CA SER A 307 -21.78 2.56 3.12
C SER A 307 -22.50 1.44 3.88
N LEU A 308 -21.98 1.03 5.02
CA LEU A 308 -22.64 0.06 5.90
C LEU A 308 -23.92 0.62 6.55
N LEU A 309 -23.93 1.90 6.92
CA LEU A 309 -25.11 2.57 7.45
C LEU A 309 -26.23 2.71 6.41
N LEU A 310 -25.89 2.97 5.15
CA LEU A 310 -26.88 3.03 4.07
C LEU A 310 -27.45 1.65 3.72
N ALA A 311 -26.63 0.60 3.73
CA ALA A 311 -27.08 -0.78 3.51
C ALA A 311 -27.95 -1.28 4.69
N GLY A 312 -27.56 -1.01 5.94
CA GLY A 312 -28.33 -1.32 7.13
C GLY A 312 -29.64 -0.52 7.23
N GLY A 313 -29.62 0.76 6.84
CA GLY A 313 -30.81 1.63 6.79
C GLY A 313 -31.83 1.18 5.72
N ALA A 314 -31.39 0.70 4.58
CA ALA A 314 -32.26 0.18 3.50
C ALA A 314 -32.97 -1.12 3.95
N VAL A 315 -32.29 -2.00 4.66
CA VAL A 315 -32.89 -3.24 5.20
C VAL A 315 -33.94 -2.95 6.28
N LEU A 316 -33.70 -1.96 7.15
CA LEU A 316 -34.66 -1.53 8.18
C LEU A 316 -35.90 -0.84 7.60
N MET A 317 -35.76 -0.10 6.50
CA MET A 317 -36.90 0.54 5.82
C MET A 317 -37.76 -0.44 5.01
N ALA A 318 -37.15 -1.48 4.42
CA ALA A 318 -37.88 -2.53 3.71
C ALA A 318 -38.71 -3.41 4.65
N GLY A 319 -38.24 -3.67 5.88
CA GLY A 319 -38.96 -4.43 6.89
C GLY A 319 -40.20 -3.75 7.51
N ARG A 320 -40.36 -2.41 7.35
CA ARG A 320 -41.52 -1.64 7.89
C ARG A 320 -42.69 -1.53 6.92
N ARG A 321 -42.57 -1.98 5.67
CA ARG A 321 -43.68 -1.92 4.68
C ARG A 321 -44.53 -3.18 4.57
N GLN A 322 -44.30 -4.19 5.43
CA GLN A 322 -45.08 -5.44 5.47
C GLN A 322 -45.77 -5.67 6.83
N ARG A 323 -46.32 -4.62 7.43
CA ARG A 323 -47.31 -4.79 8.52
C ARG A 323 -48.48 -3.85 8.32
#